data_0d2ed57d0fab2dba7a88eee524a810cb
#
_entry.id   0d2ed57d0fab2dba7a88eee524a810cb
#
_cell.length_a   1.000
_cell.length_b   1.000
_cell.length_c   1.000
_cell.angle_alpha   90.00
_cell.angle_beta   90.00
_cell.angle_gamma   90.00
#
_symmetry.space_group_name_H-M   'P 1'
#
loop_
_entity.id
_entity.type
_entity.pdbx_description
1 polymer ?
#
loop_
_entity_poly.entity_id
_entity_poly.type
_entity_poly.pdbx_seq_one_letter_code
_entity_poly.pdbx_strand_id
1 'polypeptide(L)'
;MAFRGVYPAPDLNPAACGLLSVARVMTHKSTDYDERWVRGFSYEFDSQPEVEIFTLNDAATTGGVIGTSSLPQYLEYDPFFIQVTDTRSAFGVTGEDRFATALKQLEAATQKAVERELWEGVATLAESSSNSFLRKASSATVVSADALAPATALMLLEQAIASAPTGEAGVIHMTRDVASLLGSRLIFLPSDGGKAMTRLGTPVVIGSGYTGAGRIGDSNTTASASNKWMFATGSLDVHLSKPEIVNDSLSQGFTVSSNVNTLSIRAVRSAAVYFDPSINFTVRLALPTT
;
A
#
# COMPACT_ATOMS: atom_id res chain seq x y z
N MET A 1 -24.80 -39.36 -21.68
CA MET A 1 -23.93 -38.57 -20.82
C MET A 1 -24.57 -37.20 -20.68
N ALA A 2 -24.95 -36.78 -19.49
CA ALA A 2 -25.48 -35.44 -19.25
C ALA A 2 -24.32 -34.43 -19.28
N PHE A 3 -24.36 -33.46 -20.16
CA PHE A 3 -23.38 -32.36 -20.18
C PHE A 3 -23.60 -31.52 -18.91
N ARG A 4 -22.56 -31.43 -18.07
CA ARG A 4 -22.58 -30.46 -16.98
C ARG A 4 -22.45 -29.06 -17.57
N GLY A 5 -23.40 -28.15 -17.25
CA GLY A 5 -23.32 -26.76 -17.62
C GLY A 5 -22.05 -26.14 -17.01
N VAL A 6 -21.25 -25.46 -17.82
CA VAL A 6 -20.10 -24.68 -17.36
C VAL A 6 -20.60 -23.27 -17.09
N TYR A 7 -20.60 -22.86 -15.84
CA TYR A 7 -20.92 -21.51 -15.42
C TYR A 7 -19.64 -20.67 -15.30
N PRO A 8 -19.67 -19.38 -15.61
CA PRO A 8 -18.54 -18.51 -15.34
C PRO A 8 -18.24 -18.47 -13.84
N ALA A 9 -16.96 -18.26 -13.50
CA ALA A 9 -16.57 -18.08 -12.11
C ALA A 9 -17.31 -16.87 -11.51
N PRO A 10 -17.71 -16.94 -10.21
CA PRO A 10 -18.33 -15.81 -9.55
C PRO A 10 -17.39 -14.60 -9.53
N ASP A 11 -17.98 -13.41 -9.48
CA ASP A 11 -17.22 -12.18 -9.37
C ASP A 11 -16.41 -12.14 -8.08
N LEU A 12 -15.15 -11.69 -8.19
CA LEU A 12 -14.29 -11.53 -7.04
C LEU A 12 -14.73 -10.27 -6.27
N ASN A 13 -15.08 -10.44 -4.99
CA ASN A 13 -15.34 -9.30 -4.11
C ASN A 13 -14.00 -8.71 -3.66
N PRO A 14 -13.71 -7.41 -3.94
CA PRO A 14 -12.53 -6.76 -3.41
C PRO A 14 -12.58 -6.73 -1.88
N ALA A 15 -11.42 -6.82 -1.24
CA ALA A 15 -11.35 -6.73 0.22
C ALA A 15 -11.70 -5.31 0.66
N ALA A 16 -12.76 -5.17 1.47
CA ALA A 16 -13.14 -3.90 2.06
C ALA A 16 -12.05 -3.39 3.03
N CYS A 17 -12.00 -2.08 3.23
CA CYS A 17 -11.08 -1.38 4.12
C CYS A 17 -9.60 -1.53 3.72
N GLY A 18 -9.31 -1.82 2.45
CA GLY A 18 -7.94 -1.92 1.95
C GLY A 18 -7.32 -0.58 1.61
N LEU A 19 -6.06 -0.60 1.18
CA LEU A 19 -5.26 0.59 0.89
C LEU A 19 -5.94 1.55 -0.11
N LEU A 20 -6.47 1.01 -1.20
CA LEU A 20 -7.07 1.82 -2.27
C LEU A 20 -8.36 2.56 -1.84
N SER A 21 -8.97 2.20 -0.71
CA SER A 21 -10.13 2.92 -0.16
C SER A 21 -9.73 4.16 0.67
N VAL A 22 -8.48 4.26 1.10
CA VAL A 22 -7.97 5.32 1.98
C VAL A 22 -6.99 6.23 1.23
N ALA A 23 -6.09 5.66 0.43
CA ALA A 23 -5.09 6.41 -0.34
C ALA A 23 -5.73 7.28 -1.43
N ARG A 24 -5.05 8.37 -1.80
CA ARG A 24 -5.36 9.11 -3.03
C ARG A 24 -4.89 8.30 -4.24
N VAL A 25 -5.84 7.78 -5.01
CA VAL A 25 -5.55 6.94 -6.17
C VAL A 25 -5.55 7.78 -7.43
N MET A 26 -4.44 7.79 -8.15
CA MET A 26 -4.27 8.45 -9.46
C MET A 26 -4.12 7.40 -10.55
N THR A 27 -5.03 7.41 -11.54
CA THR A 27 -4.99 6.47 -12.67
C THR A 27 -4.41 7.16 -13.89
N HIS A 28 -3.35 6.60 -14.44
CA HIS A 28 -2.68 7.08 -15.64
C HIS A 28 -3.14 6.30 -16.86
N LYS A 29 -3.25 6.97 -18.01
CA LYS A 29 -3.58 6.31 -19.26
C LYS A 29 -2.37 5.52 -19.76
N SER A 30 -2.59 4.35 -20.32
CA SER A 30 -1.54 3.48 -20.85
C SER A 30 -0.76 4.09 -22.01
N THR A 31 -1.40 4.98 -22.79
CA THR A 31 -0.79 5.71 -23.91
C THR A 31 0.09 6.87 -23.48
N ASP A 32 0.05 7.25 -22.22
CA ASP A 32 1.01 8.16 -21.67
C ASP A 32 2.30 7.35 -21.43
N TYR A 33 3.03 7.09 -22.52
CA TYR A 33 4.48 6.88 -22.44
C TYR A 33 5.10 8.17 -21.90
N ASP A 34 4.50 8.69 -20.85
CA ASP A 34 5.11 9.73 -20.07
C ASP A 34 6.40 9.11 -19.54
N GLU A 35 7.52 9.63 -19.98
CA GLU A 35 8.86 9.20 -19.53
C GLU A 35 8.94 9.12 -18.00
N ARG A 36 8.05 9.84 -17.31
CA ARG A 36 7.88 9.81 -15.86
C ARG A 36 7.57 8.43 -15.31
N TRP A 37 6.73 7.61 -15.99
CA TRP A 37 6.49 6.24 -15.55
C TRP A 37 7.73 5.35 -15.62
N VAL A 38 8.60 5.59 -16.60
CA VAL A 38 9.81 4.79 -16.79
C VAL A 38 10.93 5.24 -15.86
N ARG A 39 10.96 6.55 -15.53
CA ARG A 39 12.01 7.17 -14.71
C ARG A 39 11.65 7.36 -13.24
N GLY A 40 10.45 6.96 -12.84
CA GLY A 40 9.95 7.16 -11.49
C GLY A 40 9.27 8.50 -11.28
N PHE A 41 8.84 8.73 -10.04
CA PHE A 41 8.19 9.95 -9.58
C PHE A 41 9.08 10.65 -8.59
N SER A 42 9.16 11.97 -8.70
CA SER A 42 9.82 12.83 -7.74
C SER A 42 8.75 13.60 -6.95
N TYR A 43 8.75 13.44 -5.64
CA TYR A 43 7.87 14.17 -4.73
C TYR A 43 8.67 15.22 -3.98
N GLU A 44 8.17 16.45 -4.00
CA GLU A 44 8.68 17.52 -3.20
C GLU A 44 8.10 17.45 -1.80
N PHE A 45 8.96 17.43 -0.79
CA PHE A 45 8.55 17.59 0.59
C PHE A 45 8.48 19.07 0.91
N ASP A 46 7.34 19.53 1.37
CA ASP A 46 7.29 20.78 2.09
C ASP A 46 8.08 20.59 3.39
N SER A 47 9.25 21.23 3.46
CA SER A 47 9.97 21.32 4.73
C SER A 47 9.03 22.01 5.72
N GLN A 48 8.62 21.22 6.72
CA GLN A 48 7.63 21.70 7.68
C GLN A 48 8.21 22.84 8.48
N PRO A 49 7.61 24.02 8.45
CA PRO A 49 8.08 25.12 9.28
C PRO A 49 7.90 24.71 10.74
N GLU A 50 8.96 24.88 11.52
CA GLU A 50 8.87 24.79 12.97
C GLU A 50 7.85 25.85 13.44
N VAL A 51 6.77 25.39 14.09
CA VAL A 51 5.74 26.30 14.59
C VAL A 51 6.26 26.94 15.87
N GLU A 52 6.68 28.18 15.77
CA GLU A 52 7.05 28.98 16.92
C GLU A 52 5.83 29.78 17.41
N ILE A 53 5.55 29.70 18.71
CA ILE A 53 4.49 30.46 19.35
C ILE A 53 5.12 31.62 20.11
N PHE A 54 4.82 32.83 19.65
CA PHE A 54 5.30 34.06 20.27
C PHE A 54 4.19 34.76 21.06
N THR A 55 4.54 35.37 22.17
CA THR A 55 3.64 36.34 22.80
C THR A 55 3.57 37.60 21.97
N LEU A 56 2.50 38.37 22.09
CA LEU A 56 2.33 39.64 21.33
C LEU A 56 3.47 40.62 21.58
N ASN A 57 4.09 40.60 22.74
CA ASN A 57 5.22 41.44 23.11
C ASN A 57 6.55 40.95 22.48
N ASP A 58 6.74 39.64 22.34
CA ASP A 58 7.94 39.06 21.76
C ASP A 58 7.97 39.29 20.25
N ALA A 59 6.80 39.22 19.58
CA ALA A 59 6.68 39.52 18.15
C ALA A 59 7.07 40.94 17.77
N ALA A 60 6.95 41.88 18.72
CA ALA A 60 7.34 43.28 18.50
C ALA A 60 8.86 43.54 18.65
N THR A 61 9.56 42.68 19.40
CA THR A 61 10.98 42.84 19.71
C THR A 61 11.92 41.98 18.88
N THR A 62 11.45 40.83 18.47
CA THR A 62 12.21 39.88 17.62
C THR A 62 11.63 40.02 16.21
N GLY A 63 12.22 40.88 15.37
CA GLY A 63 11.86 40.91 13.96
C GLY A 63 11.91 39.44 13.46
N GLY A 64 10.74 38.91 13.12
CA GLY A 64 10.57 37.46 12.87
C GLY A 64 11.65 36.98 11.92
N VAL A 65 12.55 36.17 12.41
CA VAL A 65 13.43 35.38 11.54
C VAL A 65 12.49 34.42 10.84
N ILE A 66 12.10 34.80 9.62
CA ILE A 66 11.49 33.86 8.71
C ILE A 66 12.49 32.70 8.62
N GLY A 67 12.14 31.55 9.20
CA GLY A 67 13.00 30.39 9.23
C GLY A 67 13.54 30.18 7.81
N THR A 68 14.85 29.99 7.69
CA THR A 68 15.49 29.67 6.42
C THR A 68 14.79 28.42 5.90
N SER A 69 13.94 28.58 4.88
CA SER A 69 13.33 27.45 4.20
C SER A 69 14.48 26.57 3.72
N SER A 70 14.61 25.38 4.27
CA SER A 70 15.50 24.38 3.69
C SER A 70 15.05 24.17 2.24
N LEU A 71 16.02 24.02 1.34
CA LEU A 71 15.72 23.73 -0.06
C LEU A 71 14.76 22.51 -0.10
N PRO A 72 13.76 22.53 -0.99
CA PRO A 72 12.83 21.44 -1.12
C PRO A 72 13.60 20.12 -1.30
N GLN A 73 13.29 19.15 -0.48
CA GLN A 73 13.86 17.81 -0.60
C GLN A 73 12.97 16.99 -1.52
N TYR A 74 13.57 16.40 -2.53
CA TYR A 74 12.88 15.51 -3.44
C TYR A 74 13.15 14.06 -3.04
N LEU A 75 12.10 13.25 -2.96
CA LEU A 75 12.23 11.80 -2.89
C LEU A 75 11.78 11.19 -4.21
N GLU A 76 12.60 10.28 -4.69
CA GLU A 76 12.33 9.54 -5.92
C GLU A 76 11.67 8.20 -5.58
N TYR A 77 10.64 7.84 -6.33
CA TYR A 77 9.92 6.58 -6.23
C TYR A 77 9.85 5.92 -7.60
N ASP A 78 10.36 4.70 -7.67
CA ASP A 78 10.32 3.88 -8.86
C ASP A 78 9.01 3.11 -8.94
N PRO A 79 8.38 3.01 -10.11
CA PRO A 79 7.23 2.16 -10.33
C PRO A 79 7.64 0.68 -10.32
N PHE A 80 6.70 -0.18 -9.93
CA PHE A 80 6.83 -1.63 -10.01
C PHE A 80 5.72 -2.21 -10.87
N PHE A 81 5.93 -3.44 -11.37
CA PHE A 81 4.96 -4.11 -12.21
C PHE A 81 4.17 -5.16 -11.43
N ILE A 82 2.86 -5.15 -11.66
CA ILE A 82 1.95 -6.20 -11.19
C ILE A 82 1.56 -7.02 -12.41
N GLN A 83 1.82 -8.32 -12.37
CA GLN A 83 1.55 -9.24 -13.47
C GLN A 83 0.68 -10.39 -12.99
N VAL A 84 -0.30 -10.74 -13.82
CA VAL A 84 -1.09 -11.97 -13.69
C VAL A 84 -0.93 -12.78 -14.96
N THR A 85 -0.70 -14.09 -14.83
CA THR A 85 -0.61 -15.03 -15.95
C THR A 85 -1.73 -16.05 -15.84
N ASP A 86 -2.64 -16.08 -16.82
CA ASP A 86 -3.66 -17.12 -16.97
C ASP A 86 -3.15 -18.17 -17.96
N THR A 87 -2.93 -19.40 -17.49
CA THR A 87 -2.44 -20.52 -18.31
C THR A 87 -3.47 -21.64 -18.31
N ARG A 88 -3.92 -22.03 -19.50
CA ARG A 88 -4.92 -23.09 -19.67
C ARG A 88 -4.66 -23.93 -20.91
N SER A 89 -5.42 -25.02 -21.07
CA SER A 89 -5.45 -25.80 -22.30
C SER A 89 -5.91 -24.96 -23.48
N ALA A 90 -5.24 -25.11 -24.64
CA ALA A 90 -5.58 -24.40 -25.87
C ALA A 90 -6.89 -24.91 -26.52
N PHE A 91 -7.44 -26.05 -26.10
CA PHE A 91 -8.66 -26.61 -26.66
C PHE A 91 -9.92 -25.93 -26.14
N GLY A 92 -10.79 -25.53 -27.07
CA GLY A 92 -12.19 -25.19 -26.78
C GLY A 92 -12.44 -23.83 -26.16
N VAL A 93 -11.53 -22.87 -26.31
CA VAL A 93 -11.67 -21.53 -25.72
C VAL A 93 -11.39 -20.41 -26.72
N THR A 94 -12.31 -19.46 -26.78
CA THR A 94 -12.16 -18.23 -27.57
C THR A 94 -11.19 -17.27 -26.86
N GLY A 95 -10.30 -16.61 -27.61
CA GLY A 95 -9.27 -15.74 -27.06
C GLY A 95 -9.84 -14.51 -26.32
N GLU A 96 -10.93 -13.92 -26.81
CA GLU A 96 -11.51 -12.67 -26.28
C GLU A 96 -12.03 -12.81 -24.86
N ASP A 97 -12.74 -13.89 -24.52
CA ASP A 97 -13.25 -14.12 -23.16
C ASP A 97 -12.12 -14.26 -22.13
N ARG A 98 -10.94 -14.62 -22.59
CA ARG A 98 -9.78 -14.80 -21.72
C ARG A 98 -9.02 -13.53 -21.43
N PHE A 99 -8.92 -12.64 -22.38
CA PHE A 99 -8.34 -11.32 -22.15
C PHE A 99 -9.12 -10.58 -21.06
N ALA A 100 -10.44 -10.59 -21.16
CA ALA A 100 -11.32 -10.01 -20.16
C ALA A 100 -11.12 -10.68 -18.78
N THR A 101 -10.98 -12.00 -18.76
CA THR A 101 -10.74 -12.76 -17.51
C THR A 101 -9.38 -12.41 -16.89
N ALA A 102 -8.29 -12.34 -17.67
CA ALA A 102 -6.96 -11.98 -17.19
C ALA A 102 -6.92 -10.55 -16.64
N LEU A 103 -7.56 -9.60 -17.35
CA LEU A 103 -7.68 -8.22 -16.87
C LEU A 103 -8.48 -8.12 -15.56
N LYS A 104 -9.58 -8.85 -15.44
CA LYS A 104 -10.39 -8.91 -14.21
C LYS A 104 -9.61 -9.51 -13.03
N GLN A 105 -8.83 -10.55 -13.28
CA GLN A 105 -7.93 -11.14 -12.28
C GLN A 105 -6.85 -10.16 -11.84
N LEU A 106 -6.27 -9.41 -12.79
CA LEU A 106 -5.28 -8.39 -12.48
C LEU A 106 -5.88 -7.27 -11.61
N GLU A 107 -7.07 -6.78 -11.93
CA GLU A 107 -7.76 -5.77 -11.13
C GLU A 107 -8.00 -6.27 -9.70
N ALA A 108 -8.50 -7.48 -9.54
CA ALA A 108 -8.74 -8.09 -8.23
C ALA A 108 -7.45 -8.31 -7.41
N ALA A 109 -6.33 -8.62 -8.08
CA ALA A 109 -5.03 -8.84 -7.45
C ALA A 109 -4.30 -7.51 -7.11
N THR A 110 -4.65 -6.41 -7.79
CA THR A 110 -3.92 -5.14 -7.70
C THR A 110 -3.82 -4.63 -6.27
N GLN A 111 -4.93 -4.51 -5.55
CA GLN A 111 -4.92 -4.00 -4.18
C GLN A 111 -3.99 -4.80 -3.28
N LYS A 112 -4.07 -6.12 -3.32
CA LYS A 112 -3.22 -7.00 -2.51
C LYS A 112 -1.74 -6.88 -2.86
N ALA A 113 -1.42 -6.71 -4.14
CA ALA A 113 -0.05 -6.54 -4.62
C ALA A 113 0.55 -5.22 -4.14
N VAL A 114 -0.21 -4.11 -4.29
CA VAL A 114 0.19 -2.78 -3.82
C VAL A 114 0.36 -2.74 -2.30
N GLU A 115 -0.55 -3.32 -1.55
CA GLU A 115 -0.45 -3.46 -0.09
C GLU A 115 0.79 -4.24 0.33
N ARG A 116 1.10 -5.32 -0.40
CA ARG A 116 2.29 -6.13 -0.13
C ARG A 116 3.57 -5.37 -0.40
N GLU A 117 3.63 -4.61 -1.49
CA GLU A 117 4.79 -3.77 -1.81
C GLU A 117 4.97 -2.67 -0.77
N LEU A 118 3.91 -1.95 -0.40
CA LEU A 118 3.95 -0.94 0.65
C LEU A 118 4.46 -1.51 1.98
N TRP A 119 4.07 -2.73 2.33
CA TRP A 119 4.48 -3.35 3.61
C TRP A 119 5.89 -3.91 3.56
N GLU A 120 6.18 -4.76 2.55
CA GLU A 120 7.39 -5.59 2.48
C GLU A 120 8.51 -4.98 1.63
N GLY A 121 8.20 -4.12 0.66
CA GLY A 121 9.15 -3.63 -0.32
C GLY A 121 9.69 -4.75 -1.22
N VAL A 122 8.85 -5.66 -1.69
CA VAL A 122 9.27 -6.86 -2.43
C VAL A 122 10.03 -6.52 -3.70
N ALA A 123 9.49 -5.62 -4.52
CA ALA A 123 10.15 -5.15 -5.74
C ALA A 123 11.36 -4.26 -5.38
N THR A 124 11.19 -3.36 -4.41
CA THR A 124 12.25 -2.48 -3.90
C THR A 124 13.48 -3.26 -3.43
N LEU A 125 13.29 -4.32 -2.66
CA LEU A 125 14.41 -5.16 -2.17
C LEU A 125 15.06 -5.96 -3.31
N ALA A 126 14.27 -6.43 -4.29
CA ALA A 126 14.78 -7.22 -5.40
C ALA A 126 15.60 -6.38 -6.38
N GLU A 127 15.23 -5.12 -6.60
CA GLU A 127 15.83 -4.23 -7.60
C GLU A 127 16.77 -3.19 -7.00
N SER A 128 17.03 -3.23 -5.69
CA SER A 128 17.85 -2.22 -4.99
C SER A 128 17.32 -0.79 -5.14
N SER A 129 16.02 -0.63 -5.32
CA SER A 129 15.35 0.65 -5.47
C SER A 129 15.46 1.50 -4.20
N SER A 130 15.43 2.82 -4.33
CA SER A 130 15.43 3.77 -3.21
C SER A 130 14.09 3.89 -2.50
N ASN A 131 13.01 3.31 -3.04
CA ASN A 131 11.66 3.41 -2.51
C ASN A 131 11.58 3.15 -1.00
N SER A 132 10.75 3.91 -0.33
CA SER A 132 10.42 3.65 1.07
C SER A 132 9.24 2.68 1.17
N PHE A 133 9.28 1.82 2.17
CA PHE A 133 8.21 0.88 2.52
C PHE A 133 8.11 0.79 4.05
N LEU A 134 7.00 0.33 4.58
CA LEU A 134 6.68 0.42 6.01
C LEU A 134 7.75 -0.22 6.90
N ARG A 135 8.28 -1.37 6.51
CA ARG A 135 9.29 -2.13 7.28
C ARG A 135 10.72 -1.65 7.11
N LYS A 136 10.98 -0.63 6.27
CA LYS A 136 12.34 -0.18 5.98
C LYS A 136 13.00 0.38 7.25
N ALA A 137 14.15 -0.18 7.61
CA ALA A 137 14.86 0.17 8.85
C ALA A 137 15.20 1.67 8.96
N SER A 138 15.50 2.31 7.83
CA SER A 138 15.90 3.72 7.79
C SER A 138 14.73 4.71 7.94
N SER A 139 13.48 4.28 7.71
CA SER A 139 12.31 5.15 7.76
C SER A 139 11.36 4.85 8.92
N ALA A 140 11.32 3.60 9.42
CA ALA A 140 10.39 3.23 10.47
C ALA A 140 10.91 3.59 11.88
N THR A 141 10.19 4.46 12.58
CA THR A 141 10.45 4.83 13.97
C THR A 141 9.68 3.93 14.92
N VAL A 142 10.38 3.21 15.80
CA VAL A 142 9.75 2.33 16.81
C VAL A 142 9.24 3.16 17.97
N VAL A 143 7.93 3.17 18.19
CA VAL A 143 7.27 3.97 19.24
C VAL A 143 7.44 3.33 20.63
N SER A 144 7.54 2.00 20.70
CA SER A 144 7.77 1.26 21.96
C SER A 144 8.68 0.07 21.71
N ALA A 145 9.67 -0.11 22.59
CA ALA A 145 10.55 -1.29 22.57
C ALA A 145 9.81 -2.57 22.99
N ASP A 146 8.76 -2.44 23.79
CA ASP A 146 7.99 -3.57 24.31
C ASP A 146 6.86 -3.96 23.38
N ALA A 147 6.49 -5.25 23.43
CA ALA A 147 5.27 -5.72 22.78
C ALA A 147 4.04 -5.32 23.60
N LEU A 148 3.09 -4.67 22.97
CA LEU A 148 1.94 -4.08 23.64
C LEU A 148 0.63 -4.76 23.27
N ALA A 149 -0.36 -4.68 24.15
CA ALA A 149 -1.72 -5.05 23.79
C ALA A 149 -2.24 -4.18 22.63
N PRO A 150 -3.04 -4.72 21.68
CA PRO A 150 -3.46 -3.99 20.48
C PRO A 150 -4.10 -2.62 20.76
N ALA A 151 -4.85 -2.50 21.85
CA ALA A 151 -5.48 -1.25 22.24
C ALA A 151 -4.50 -0.16 22.68
N THR A 152 -3.47 -0.54 23.44
CA THR A 152 -2.39 0.37 23.88
C THR A 152 -1.52 0.77 22.69
N ALA A 153 -1.22 -0.17 21.82
CA ALA A 153 -0.47 0.07 20.60
C ALA A 153 -1.18 1.09 19.68
N LEU A 154 -2.50 0.94 19.51
CA LEU A 154 -3.31 1.88 18.73
C LEU A 154 -3.25 3.30 19.33
N MET A 155 -3.37 3.42 20.65
CA MET A 155 -3.28 4.71 21.36
C MET A 155 -1.93 5.39 21.13
N LEU A 156 -0.83 4.64 21.20
CA LEU A 156 0.50 5.19 20.99
C LEU A 156 0.76 5.61 19.54
N LEU A 157 0.24 4.87 18.57
CA LEU A 157 0.31 5.27 17.15
C LEU A 157 -0.50 6.54 16.88
N GLU A 158 -1.70 6.67 17.45
CA GLU A 158 -2.50 7.90 17.37
C GLU A 158 -1.73 9.09 17.96
N GLN A 159 -1.10 8.91 19.10
CA GLN A 159 -0.29 9.95 19.72
C GLN A 159 0.94 10.30 18.87
N ALA A 160 1.61 9.32 18.29
CA ALA A 160 2.77 9.54 17.43
C ALA A 160 2.40 10.34 16.17
N ILE A 161 1.27 10.01 15.53
CA ILE A 161 0.74 10.77 14.39
C ILE A 161 0.42 12.21 14.81
N ALA A 162 -0.28 12.38 15.93
CA ALA A 162 -0.66 13.73 16.42
C ALA A 162 0.56 14.59 16.79
N SER A 163 1.67 13.96 17.15
CA SER A 163 2.93 14.62 17.47
C SER A 163 3.82 14.86 16.24
N ALA A 164 3.42 14.36 15.08
CA ALA A 164 4.16 14.60 13.85
C ALA A 164 4.08 16.09 13.48
N PRO A 165 5.15 16.67 12.92
CA PRO A 165 5.20 18.11 12.61
C PRO A 165 4.11 18.58 11.67
N THR A 166 3.57 17.70 10.82
CA THR A 166 2.53 18.03 9.83
C THR A 166 1.17 18.35 10.44
N GLY A 167 0.86 17.85 11.63
CA GLY A 167 -0.48 17.91 12.19
C GLY A 167 -1.54 17.24 11.30
N GLU A 168 -1.14 16.46 10.31
CA GLU A 168 -2.05 15.74 9.40
C GLU A 168 -2.70 14.55 10.09
N ALA A 169 -3.90 14.23 9.64
CA ALA A 169 -4.52 12.95 9.97
C ALA A 169 -3.75 11.84 9.23
N GLY A 170 -2.92 11.10 9.94
CA GLY A 170 -2.18 9.98 9.37
C GLY A 170 -3.07 8.80 9.00
N VAL A 171 -2.45 7.72 8.58
CA VAL A 171 -3.12 6.46 8.24
C VAL A 171 -2.51 5.33 9.07
N ILE A 172 -3.35 4.52 9.70
CA ILE A 172 -2.90 3.37 10.48
C ILE A 172 -3.04 2.09 9.65
N HIS A 173 -1.98 1.29 9.61
CA HIS A 173 -1.88 0.06 8.83
C HIS A 173 -1.87 -1.15 9.76
N MET A 174 -2.77 -2.10 9.52
CA MET A 174 -2.84 -3.33 10.31
C MET A 174 -3.33 -4.53 9.51
N THR A 175 -3.07 -5.72 10.03
CA THR A 175 -3.60 -6.96 9.47
C THR A 175 -5.04 -7.22 9.93
N ARG A 176 -5.77 -8.08 9.23
CA ARG A 176 -7.18 -8.37 9.51
C ARG A 176 -7.45 -8.98 10.88
N ASP A 177 -6.55 -9.82 11.35
CA ASP A 177 -6.66 -10.43 12.67
C ASP A 177 -6.46 -9.39 13.80
N VAL A 178 -5.52 -8.46 13.64
CA VAL A 178 -5.35 -7.33 14.56
C VAL A 178 -6.59 -6.44 14.57
N ALA A 179 -7.14 -6.12 13.40
CA ALA A 179 -8.39 -5.35 13.31
C ALA A 179 -9.55 -6.05 14.00
N SER A 180 -9.64 -7.38 13.89
CA SER A 180 -10.65 -8.18 14.59
C SER A 180 -10.52 -8.09 16.11
N LEU A 181 -9.29 -8.07 16.64
CA LEU A 181 -9.04 -7.92 18.08
C LEU A 181 -9.36 -6.51 18.60
N LEU A 182 -9.17 -5.49 17.77
CA LEU A 182 -9.51 -4.11 18.12
C LEU A 182 -11.04 -3.88 18.15
N GLY A 183 -11.78 -4.64 17.37
CA GLY A 183 -13.25 -4.70 17.41
C GLY A 183 -13.93 -3.34 17.49
N SER A 184 -14.58 -3.04 18.63
CA SER A 184 -15.35 -1.81 18.87
C SER A 184 -14.51 -0.52 18.93
N ARG A 185 -13.18 -0.59 18.85
CA ARG A 185 -12.29 0.59 18.76
C ARG A 185 -12.19 1.13 17.35
N LEU A 186 -12.62 0.35 16.36
CA LEU A 186 -12.70 0.74 14.95
C LEU A 186 -14.16 1.02 14.56
N ILE A 187 -14.34 1.99 13.68
CA ILE A 187 -15.61 2.34 13.07
C ILE A 187 -15.53 1.94 11.61
N PHE A 188 -16.48 1.14 11.15
CA PHE A 188 -16.59 0.72 9.77
C PHE A 188 -17.68 1.52 9.08
N LEU A 189 -17.38 2.12 7.93
CA LEU A 189 -18.27 2.91 7.11
C LEU A 189 -18.62 2.18 5.81
N PRO A 190 -19.64 1.32 5.79
CA PRO A 190 -20.00 0.56 4.58
C PRO A 190 -20.44 1.47 3.43
N SER A 191 -21.07 2.60 3.73
CA SER A 191 -21.57 3.56 2.76
C SER A 191 -20.47 4.36 2.06
N ASP A 192 -19.26 4.41 2.60
CA ASP A 192 -18.14 5.17 2.07
C ASP A 192 -17.05 4.21 1.50
N GLY A 193 -17.44 3.36 0.57
CA GLY A 193 -16.52 2.43 -0.09
C GLY A 193 -15.89 1.38 0.83
N GLY A 194 -16.47 1.12 2.01
CA GLY A 194 -15.93 0.17 2.97
C GLY A 194 -14.70 0.71 3.70
N LYS A 195 -14.65 1.97 4.05
CA LYS A 195 -13.57 2.56 4.86
C LYS A 195 -13.65 2.13 6.32
N ALA A 196 -12.50 2.07 6.96
CA ALA A 196 -12.38 1.93 8.40
C ALA A 196 -11.66 3.14 8.98
N MET A 197 -12.02 3.52 10.21
CA MET A 197 -11.35 4.58 10.95
C MET A 197 -11.32 4.26 12.44
N THR A 198 -10.43 4.89 13.16
CA THR A 198 -10.44 4.87 14.62
C THR A 198 -11.59 5.74 15.17
N ARG A 199 -11.82 5.69 16.47
CA ARG A 199 -12.82 6.58 17.12
C ARG A 199 -12.40 8.06 17.09
N LEU A 200 -11.14 8.35 16.88
CA LEU A 200 -10.62 9.72 16.74
C LEU A 200 -10.73 10.23 15.28
N GLY A 201 -11.13 9.36 14.34
CA GLY A 201 -11.32 9.71 12.94
C GLY A 201 -10.10 9.41 12.06
N THR A 202 -9.03 8.84 12.61
CA THR A 202 -7.85 8.45 11.83
C THR A 202 -8.19 7.29 10.90
N PRO A 203 -7.97 7.41 9.58
CA PRO A 203 -8.19 6.34 8.63
C PRO A 203 -7.38 5.09 8.96
N VAL A 204 -7.97 3.91 8.74
CA VAL A 204 -7.34 2.62 9.00
C VAL A 204 -7.36 1.77 7.74
N VAL A 205 -6.19 1.27 7.34
CA VAL A 205 -6.03 0.29 6.27
C VAL A 205 -5.92 -1.11 6.88
N ILE A 206 -6.88 -1.96 6.54
CA ILE A 206 -6.90 -3.37 6.94
C ILE A 206 -6.48 -4.21 5.72
N GLY A 207 -5.15 -4.26 5.50
CA GLY A 207 -4.61 -4.82 4.27
C GLY A 207 -4.74 -6.34 4.17
N SER A 208 -5.15 -6.82 3.00
CA SER A 208 -5.14 -8.24 2.64
C SER A 208 -3.75 -8.72 2.20
N GLY A 209 -2.90 -7.77 1.80
CA GLY A 209 -1.50 -7.98 1.42
C GLY A 209 -0.50 -7.80 2.57
N TYR A 210 -0.95 -7.32 3.73
CA TYR A 210 -0.09 -7.09 4.89
C TYR A 210 0.26 -8.38 5.60
N THR A 211 1.54 -8.60 5.85
CA THR A 211 2.04 -9.83 6.50
C THR A 211 2.02 -9.73 8.02
N GLY A 212 2.01 -8.53 8.58
CA GLY A 212 2.15 -8.30 10.00
C GLY A 212 3.59 -8.38 10.52
N ALA A 213 4.56 -8.54 9.62
CA ALA A 213 5.97 -8.58 9.95
C ALA A 213 6.48 -7.18 10.33
N GLY A 214 7.47 -7.13 11.24
CA GLY A 214 7.99 -5.90 11.81
C GLY A 214 9.12 -5.27 11.01
N ARG A 215 9.63 -4.15 11.54
CA ARG A 215 10.75 -3.38 10.98
C ARG A 215 11.97 -4.28 10.75
N ILE A 216 12.62 -4.14 9.61
CA ILE A 216 13.81 -4.90 9.24
C ILE A 216 14.97 -4.51 10.19
N GLY A 217 15.68 -5.51 10.68
CA GLY A 217 16.82 -5.31 11.60
C GLY A 217 16.47 -5.37 13.08
N ASP A 218 15.20 -5.34 13.47
CA ASP A 218 14.78 -5.50 14.85
C ASP A 218 14.74 -6.98 15.27
N SER A 219 14.77 -7.24 16.58
CA SER A 219 14.46 -8.56 17.12
C SER A 219 12.96 -8.85 16.93
N ASN A 220 12.61 -10.10 16.63
CA ASN A 220 11.22 -10.55 16.45
C ASN A 220 10.47 -9.89 15.27
N THR A 221 11.16 -9.64 14.18
CA THR A 221 10.57 -9.08 12.95
C THR A 221 9.58 -10.01 12.26
N THR A 222 9.72 -11.32 12.47
CA THR A 222 8.84 -12.31 11.86
C THR A 222 7.46 -12.32 12.51
N ALA A 223 6.41 -12.19 11.67
CA ALA A 223 5.04 -12.31 12.15
C ALA A 223 4.74 -13.73 12.62
N SER A 224 4.01 -13.84 13.72
CA SER A 224 3.52 -15.11 14.27
C SER A 224 2.11 -14.94 14.82
N ALA A 225 1.52 -16.01 15.33
CA ALA A 225 0.21 -15.94 15.99
C ALA A 225 0.22 -15.02 17.22
N SER A 226 1.35 -14.94 17.93
CA SER A 226 1.49 -14.13 19.16
C SER A 226 2.23 -12.80 18.96
N ASN A 227 2.81 -12.56 17.78
CA ASN A 227 3.64 -11.40 17.51
C ASN A 227 3.32 -10.82 16.15
N LYS A 228 2.83 -9.60 16.13
CA LYS A 228 2.57 -8.82 14.91
C LYS A 228 2.94 -7.37 15.11
N TRP A 229 2.91 -6.63 14.02
CA TRP A 229 3.24 -5.22 14.02
C TRP A 229 2.11 -4.39 13.39
N MET A 230 1.98 -3.17 13.86
CA MET A 230 1.19 -2.11 13.25
C MET A 230 2.10 -0.98 12.84
N PHE A 231 1.72 -0.28 11.80
CA PHE A 231 2.41 0.92 11.32
C PHE A 231 1.43 2.08 11.25
N ALA A 232 1.99 3.29 11.27
CA ALA A 232 1.25 4.51 11.00
C ALA A 232 2.10 5.42 10.12
N THR A 233 1.48 6.02 9.11
CA THR A 233 2.13 6.93 8.15
C THR A 233 1.36 8.23 8.05
N GLY A 234 1.91 9.22 7.35
CA GLY A 234 1.14 10.34 6.81
C GLY A 234 0.19 9.92 5.70
N SER A 235 -0.23 10.85 4.88
CA SER A 235 -1.06 10.60 3.70
C SER A 235 -0.34 9.70 2.69
N LEU A 236 -1.16 9.02 1.86
CA LEU A 236 -0.69 8.02 0.91
C LEU A 236 -1.19 8.35 -0.49
N ASP A 237 -0.28 8.28 -1.45
CA ASP A 237 -0.58 8.37 -2.87
C ASP A 237 -0.30 7.04 -3.57
N VAL A 238 -1.23 6.60 -4.40
CA VAL A 238 -1.09 5.40 -5.21
C VAL A 238 -1.30 5.76 -6.67
N HIS A 239 -0.29 5.53 -7.47
CA HIS A 239 -0.34 5.69 -8.92
C HIS A 239 -0.55 4.33 -9.57
N LEU A 240 -1.51 4.24 -10.47
CA LEU A 240 -1.83 3.01 -11.20
C LEU A 240 -1.90 3.30 -12.69
N SER A 241 -1.27 2.48 -13.53
CA SER A 241 -1.56 2.50 -14.97
C SER A 241 -2.88 1.76 -15.26
N LYS A 242 -3.43 1.92 -16.45
CA LYS A 242 -4.47 1.02 -16.92
C LYS A 242 -3.93 -0.40 -17.02
N PRO A 243 -4.76 -1.41 -16.72
CA PRO A 243 -4.36 -2.79 -16.96
C PRO A 243 -4.30 -3.07 -18.47
N GLU A 244 -3.26 -3.78 -18.89
CA GLU A 244 -3.01 -4.11 -20.30
C GLU A 244 -2.66 -5.59 -20.47
N ILE A 245 -2.98 -6.13 -21.65
CA ILE A 245 -2.48 -7.43 -22.07
C ILE A 245 -1.11 -7.23 -22.72
N VAL A 246 -0.12 -7.99 -22.28
CA VAL A 246 1.21 -7.96 -22.90
C VAL A 246 1.13 -8.55 -24.30
N ASN A 247 1.23 -7.68 -25.29
CA ASN A 247 1.39 -8.08 -26.68
C ASN A 247 2.88 -8.26 -26.95
N ASP A 248 3.33 -9.51 -26.96
CA ASP A 248 4.60 -9.81 -27.55
C ASP A 248 4.48 -9.67 -29.06
N SER A 249 5.40 -8.96 -29.73
CA SER A 249 5.33 -8.61 -31.17
C SER A 249 5.22 -9.82 -32.11
N LEU A 250 5.39 -11.02 -31.57
CA LEU A 250 5.25 -12.31 -32.26
C LEU A 250 3.98 -13.09 -31.90
N SER A 251 3.23 -12.67 -30.89
CA SER A 251 2.10 -13.46 -30.39
C SER A 251 0.96 -12.55 -29.97
N GLN A 252 0.06 -12.22 -30.76
CA GLN A 252 -1.23 -11.48 -30.53
C GLN A 252 -1.76 -11.49 -29.06
N GLY A 253 -0.89 -11.23 -28.07
CA GLY A 253 -1.20 -11.19 -26.63
C GLY A 253 -1.26 -12.54 -25.91
N PHE A 254 -0.81 -13.62 -26.54
CA PHE A 254 -0.76 -14.93 -25.91
C PHE A 254 0.47 -15.74 -26.38
N THR A 255 0.96 -16.61 -25.52
CA THR A 255 2.01 -17.57 -25.84
C THR A 255 1.41 -18.96 -25.92
N VAL A 256 1.64 -19.66 -27.04
CA VAL A 256 1.22 -21.06 -27.24
C VAL A 256 2.42 -21.98 -27.04
N SER A 257 2.34 -22.90 -26.09
CA SER A 257 3.28 -23.99 -26.00
C SER A 257 2.72 -25.23 -26.69
N SER A 258 3.25 -25.53 -27.88
CA SER A 258 2.81 -26.69 -28.68
C SER A 258 3.11 -28.02 -28.01
N ASN A 259 4.15 -28.09 -27.17
CA ASN A 259 4.56 -29.34 -26.51
C ASN A 259 3.60 -29.77 -25.39
N VAL A 260 2.92 -28.81 -24.75
CA VAL A 260 1.98 -29.07 -23.63
C VAL A 260 0.58 -28.57 -23.92
N ASN A 261 0.34 -28.10 -25.14
CA ASN A 261 -0.97 -27.61 -25.60
C ASN A 261 -1.62 -26.59 -24.66
N THR A 262 -0.82 -25.66 -24.16
CA THR A 262 -1.24 -24.59 -23.26
C THR A 262 -1.19 -23.25 -23.94
N LEU A 263 -2.17 -22.42 -23.57
CA LEU A 263 -2.27 -21.01 -23.93
C LEU A 263 -2.04 -20.18 -22.65
N SER A 264 -1.05 -19.29 -22.68
CA SER A 264 -0.74 -18.37 -21.57
C SER A 264 -0.99 -16.93 -22.00
N ILE A 265 -1.78 -16.23 -21.22
CA ILE A 265 -2.08 -14.80 -21.39
C ILE A 265 -1.52 -14.06 -20.20
N ARG A 266 -0.79 -12.98 -20.45
CA ARG A 266 -0.23 -12.11 -19.42
C ARG A 266 -0.94 -10.76 -19.42
N ALA A 267 -1.51 -10.38 -18.28
CA ALA A 267 -2.01 -9.06 -18.02
C ALA A 267 -1.07 -8.35 -17.05
N VAL A 268 -0.76 -7.08 -17.33
CA VAL A 268 0.18 -6.28 -16.52
C VAL A 268 -0.38 -4.89 -16.25
N ARG A 269 0.06 -4.29 -15.17
CA ARG A 269 -0.05 -2.85 -14.90
C ARG A 269 1.14 -2.36 -14.09
N SER A 270 1.49 -1.12 -14.28
CA SER A 270 2.46 -0.43 -13.43
C SER A 270 1.76 0.18 -12.22
N ALA A 271 2.45 0.19 -11.10
CA ALA A 271 2.00 0.83 -9.87
C ALA A 271 3.17 1.54 -9.18
N ALA A 272 2.88 2.63 -8.47
CA ALA A 272 3.81 3.23 -7.53
C ALA A 272 3.04 3.65 -6.27
N VAL A 273 3.67 3.53 -5.12
CA VAL A 273 3.10 3.94 -3.83
C VAL A 273 4.05 4.91 -3.17
N TYR A 274 3.51 6.02 -2.76
CA TYR A 274 4.23 7.08 -2.08
C TYR A 274 3.65 7.37 -0.71
N PHE A 275 4.51 7.60 0.26
CA PHE A 275 4.21 8.20 1.57
C PHE A 275 5.45 8.93 2.09
N ASP A 276 5.26 9.87 3.01
CA ASP A 276 6.37 10.55 3.66
C ASP A 276 7.09 9.61 4.63
N PRO A 277 8.34 9.21 4.34
CA PRO A 277 9.09 8.29 5.20
C PRO A 277 9.48 8.90 6.56
N SER A 278 9.41 10.22 6.73
CA SER A 278 9.65 10.88 8.02
C SER A 278 8.50 10.62 9.00
N ILE A 279 7.31 10.32 8.48
CA ILE A 279 6.10 9.97 9.24
C ILE A 279 5.84 8.48 9.04
N ASN A 280 6.68 7.65 9.61
CA ASN A 280 6.52 6.19 9.60
C ASN A 280 6.80 5.66 11.01
N PHE A 281 5.74 5.44 11.75
CA PHE A 281 5.80 4.94 13.13
C PHE A 281 5.41 3.47 13.17
N THR A 282 6.02 2.71 14.07
CA THR A 282 5.73 1.29 14.21
C THR A 282 5.70 0.84 15.65
N VAL A 283 4.88 -0.16 15.94
CA VAL A 283 4.73 -0.75 17.25
C VAL A 283 4.53 -2.26 17.16
N ARG A 284 5.18 -2.99 18.08
CA ARG A 284 5.02 -4.43 18.21
C ARG A 284 3.83 -4.78 19.08
N LEU A 285 3.08 -5.80 18.70
CA LEU A 285 1.89 -6.29 19.39
C LEU A 285 2.18 -7.61 20.10
N ALA A 286 1.73 -7.71 21.33
CA ALA A 286 1.54 -8.98 22.04
C ALA A 286 0.09 -9.43 21.80
N LEU A 287 -0.09 -10.47 21.00
CA LEU A 287 -1.39 -11.05 20.77
C LEU A 287 -1.70 -12.15 21.79
N PRO A 288 -2.96 -12.31 22.20
CA PRO A 288 -3.34 -13.40 23.09
C PRO A 288 -3.03 -14.74 22.40
N THR A 289 -2.31 -15.60 23.11
CA THR A 289 -2.14 -17.01 22.69
C THR A 289 -3.46 -17.73 22.94
N THR A 290 -4.05 -18.25 21.88
CA THR A 290 -5.24 -19.13 21.93
C THR A 290 -4.90 -20.47 22.49
#